data_bc97524da7fec9bb065dbd4deeecf8c9
#
_entry.id   bc97524da7fec9bb065dbd4deeecf8c9
#
_cell.length_a   1.000
_cell.length_b   1.000
_cell.length_c   1.000
_cell.angle_alpha   90.00
_cell.angle_beta   90.00
_cell.angle_gamma   90.00
#
_symmetry.space_group_name_H-M   'P 1'
#
loop_
_entity.id
_entity.type
_entity.pdbx_description
1 polymer ?
#
loop_
_entity_poly.entity_id
_entity_poly.type
_entity_poly.pdbx_seq_one_letter_code
_entity_poly.pdbx_strand_id
1 'polypeptide(L)'
;PGAAITHVKIEGVSHEFSTISGIKEDVITILLNLKKVRIKLLTDEPQTVTLSVKGPKLVTAGDITVSGQVEVLNGDLYIAEVTGKNTVSIEMTVEKGLGFVPKDVHQKDKNDVGTISVDAIFTPIRRVAYEVENMRVGDKTNHNRLRMTIETDGTLTPREALEQAITIMVEQLQAIVGFTISSKTVSKESKEESANDDT
;
A
#
# COMPACT_ATOMS: atom_id res chain seq x y z
N PRO A 1 -3.19 -7.49 1.74
CA PRO A 1 -3.21 -6.34 2.63
C PRO A 1 -2.27 -5.26 2.14
N GLY A 2 -2.60 -4.00 2.38
CA GLY A 2 -1.77 -2.84 2.08
C GLY A 2 -2.16 -1.66 2.95
N ALA A 3 -1.52 -0.50 2.75
CA ALA A 3 -1.79 0.72 3.48
C ALA A 3 -2.33 1.81 2.55
N ALA A 4 -3.23 2.64 3.06
CA ALA A 4 -3.78 3.77 2.33
C ALA A 4 -4.16 4.90 3.28
N ILE A 5 -4.28 6.11 2.73
CA ILE A 5 -4.84 7.26 3.44
C ILE A 5 -6.37 7.09 3.44
N THR A 6 -6.98 7.10 4.63
CA THR A 6 -8.43 6.94 4.84
C THR A 6 -9.12 8.24 5.19
N HIS A 7 -8.43 9.12 5.92
CA HIS A 7 -8.95 10.39 6.38
C HIS A 7 -7.95 11.50 6.12
N VAL A 8 -8.46 12.66 5.73
CA VAL A 8 -7.66 13.87 5.48
C VAL A 8 -8.34 15.05 6.16
N LYS A 9 -7.58 15.79 6.94
CA LYS A 9 -8.02 17.03 7.57
C LYS A 9 -7.11 18.17 7.09
N ILE A 10 -7.72 19.16 6.45
CA ILE A 10 -7.01 20.33 5.92
C ILE A 10 -7.41 21.54 6.75
N GLU A 11 -6.44 22.26 7.26
CA GLU A 11 -6.70 23.47 8.07
C GLU A 11 -7.46 24.51 7.26
N GLY A 12 -8.58 25.02 7.82
CA GLY A 12 -9.44 26.00 7.17
C GLY A 12 -10.42 25.44 6.14
N VAL A 13 -10.50 24.11 5.99
CA VAL A 13 -11.42 23.44 5.05
C VAL A 13 -12.43 22.61 5.82
N SER A 14 -13.72 22.78 5.48
CA SER A 14 -14.82 22.05 6.11
C SER A 14 -15.41 20.93 5.24
N HIS A 15 -15.19 20.98 3.93
CA HIS A 15 -15.70 19.98 2.98
C HIS A 15 -14.85 19.91 1.70
N GLU A 16 -14.98 18.82 0.96
CA GLU A 16 -14.17 18.51 -0.24
C GLU A 16 -14.34 19.47 -1.41
N PHE A 17 -15.44 20.22 -1.46
CA PHE A 17 -15.74 21.19 -2.55
C PHE A 17 -15.22 22.59 -2.23
N SER A 18 -14.37 22.77 -1.25
CA SER A 18 -13.76 24.04 -0.87
C SER A 18 -12.56 24.36 -1.75
N THR A 19 -12.23 25.64 -1.81
CA THR A 19 -10.96 26.14 -2.35
C THR A 19 -10.13 26.72 -1.22
N ILE A 20 -8.81 26.63 -1.34
CA ILE A 20 -7.88 27.15 -0.34
C ILE A 20 -7.18 28.37 -0.93
N SER A 21 -7.29 29.51 -0.23
CA SER A 21 -6.63 30.74 -0.69
C SER A 21 -5.12 30.55 -0.70
N GLY A 22 -4.48 30.89 -1.83
CA GLY A 22 -3.02 30.78 -1.99
C GLY A 22 -2.52 29.38 -2.36
N ILE A 23 -3.42 28.46 -2.72
CA ILE A 23 -3.11 27.19 -3.39
C ILE A 23 -3.75 27.22 -4.77
N LYS A 24 -3.05 26.65 -5.75
CA LYS A 24 -3.49 26.59 -7.15
C LYS A 24 -4.60 25.56 -7.36
N GLU A 25 -4.48 24.41 -6.68
CA GLU A 25 -5.42 23.30 -6.78
C GLU A 25 -6.58 23.48 -5.81
N ASP A 26 -7.75 22.95 -6.20
CA ASP A 26 -8.89 22.75 -5.32
C ASP A 26 -8.68 21.54 -4.38
N VAL A 27 -9.48 21.45 -3.33
CA VAL A 27 -9.40 20.38 -2.34
C VAL A 27 -9.57 19.01 -2.98
N ILE A 28 -10.50 18.86 -3.95
CA ILE A 28 -10.72 17.59 -4.65
C ILE A 28 -9.45 17.12 -5.36
N THR A 29 -8.77 18.01 -6.08
CA THR A 29 -7.53 17.69 -6.79
C THR A 29 -6.44 17.29 -5.82
N ILE A 30 -6.31 17.98 -4.67
CA ILE A 30 -5.37 17.61 -3.61
C ILE A 30 -5.67 16.20 -3.10
N LEU A 31 -6.94 15.90 -2.77
CA LEU A 31 -7.35 14.56 -2.31
C LEU A 31 -7.06 13.46 -3.34
N LEU A 32 -7.31 13.73 -4.63
CA LEU A 32 -7.00 12.79 -5.71
C LEU A 32 -5.51 12.55 -5.88
N ASN A 33 -4.67 13.56 -5.64
CA ASN A 33 -3.23 13.40 -5.65
C ASN A 33 -2.74 12.65 -4.41
N LEU A 34 -3.28 12.93 -3.22
CA LEU A 34 -2.97 12.19 -1.99
C LEU A 34 -3.31 10.70 -2.10
N LYS A 35 -4.39 10.33 -2.79
CA LYS A 35 -4.73 8.92 -3.08
C LYS A 35 -3.69 8.18 -3.93
N LYS A 36 -2.81 8.89 -4.65
CA LYS A 36 -1.72 8.29 -5.45
C LYS A 36 -0.44 8.10 -4.66
N VAL A 37 -0.37 8.65 -3.43
CA VAL A 37 0.79 8.46 -2.55
C VAL A 37 0.90 6.98 -2.16
N ARG A 38 2.09 6.42 -2.33
CA ARG A 38 2.39 5.03 -2.01
C ARG A 38 3.03 4.97 -0.65
N ILE A 39 2.31 4.35 0.28
CA ILE A 39 2.68 4.32 1.68
C ILE A 39 2.87 2.88 2.11
N LYS A 40 3.98 2.63 2.80
CA LYS A 40 4.24 1.37 3.50
C LYS A 40 4.08 1.62 4.99
N LEU A 41 3.22 0.84 5.65
CA LEU A 41 2.97 0.92 7.08
C LEU A 41 3.59 -0.30 7.76
N LEU A 42 4.48 -0.07 8.72
CA LEU A 42 5.22 -1.13 9.42
C LEU A 42 4.45 -1.68 10.63
N THR A 43 3.44 -0.95 11.12
CA THR A 43 2.55 -1.35 12.22
C THR A 43 1.15 -1.69 11.71
N ASP A 44 0.36 -2.38 12.51
CA ASP A 44 -1.05 -2.65 12.22
C ASP A 44 -1.98 -1.56 12.76
N GLU A 45 -1.48 -0.68 13.60
CA GLU A 45 -2.24 0.43 14.17
C GLU A 45 -2.30 1.62 13.20
N PRO A 46 -3.43 2.35 13.15
CA PRO A 46 -3.55 3.59 12.39
C PRO A 46 -2.48 4.60 12.78
N GLN A 47 -1.88 5.24 11.79
CA GLN A 47 -0.84 6.26 11.99
C GLN A 47 -1.30 7.59 11.42
N THR A 48 -1.00 8.66 12.16
CA THR A 48 -1.21 10.03 11.68
C THR A 48 0.08 10.56 11.08
N VAL A 49 -0.01 11.09 9.87
CA VAL A 49 1.08 11.78 9.18
C VAL A 49 0.65 13.20 8.85
N THR A 50 1.59 14.13 8.84
CA THR A 50 1.30 15.55 8.63
C THR A 50 2.10 16.10 7.46
N LEU A 51 1.49 17.03 6.73
CA LEU A 51 2.15 17.81 5.70
C LEU A 51 2.00 19.28 6.09
N SER A 52 3.10 19.95 6.40
CA SER A 52 3.10 21.37 6.73
C SER A 52 4.12 22.09 5.86
N VAL A 53 3.63 22.93 4.95
CA VAL A 53 4.48 23.65 3.99
C VAL A 53 4.12 25.11 3.97
N LYS A 54 5.15 25.96 4.03
CA LYS A 54 5.05 27.43 3.85
C LYS A 54 5.42 27.78 2.42
N GLY A 55 4.52 28.49 1.76
CA GLY A 55 4.72 28.90 0.37
C GLY A 55 5.56 30.16 0.17
N PRO A 56 5.87 30.52 -1.09
CA PRO A 56 5.53 29.75 -2.30
C PRO A 56 6.41 28.51 -2.48
N LYS A 57 5.81 27.35 -2.77
CA LYS A 57 6.52 26.07 -2.95
C LYS A 57 5.66 25.06 -3.70
N LEU A 58 6.31 24.22 -4.53
CA LEU A 58 5.73 22.99 -5.04
C LEU A 58 5.75 21.94 -3.92
N VAL A 59 4.60 21.40 -3.61
CA VAL A 59 4.40 20.40 -2.57
C VAL A 59 4.42 19.01 -3.17
N THR A 60 5.29 18.17 -2.67
CA THR A 60 5.42 16.77 -3.10
C THR A 60 5.15 15.81 -1.95
N ALA A 61 4.99 14.52 -2.26
CA ALA A 61 4.80 13.49 -1.24
C ALA A 61 6.00 13.37 -0.29
N GLY A 62 7.20 13.80 -0.71
CA GLY A 62 8.40 13.85 0.14
C GLY A 62 8.34 14.91 1.25
N ASP A 63 7.44 15.89 1.14
CA ASP A 63 7.23 16.91 2.18
C ASP A 63 6.35 16.39 3.34
N ILE A 64 5.79 15.18 3.22
CA ILE A 64 5.00 14.55 4.28
C ILE A 64 5.93 14.17 5.43
N THR A 65 5.65 14.71 6.61
CA THR A 65 6.33 14.32 7.84
C THR A 65 5.74 13.00 8.33
N VAL A 66 6.57 11.96 8.33
CA VAL A 66 6.18 10.61 8.71
C VAL A 66 6.83 10.22 10.04
N SER A 67 6.15 9.34 10.79
CA SER A 67 6.75 8.66 11.94
C SER A 67 7.66 7.52 11.45
N GLY A 68 8.53 6.98 12.32
CA GLY A 68 9.37 5.82 11.98
C GLY A 68 8.59 4.54 11.61
N GLN A 69 7.25 4.56 11.75
CA GLN A 69 6.35 3.47 11.41
C GLN A 69 5.76 3.58 10.00
N VAL A 70 6.00 4.69 9.30
CA VAL A 70 5.43 5.00 7.98
C VAL A 70 6.53 5.35 7.01
N GLU A 71 6.51 4.80 5.81
CA GLU A 71 7.44 5.08 4.72
C GLU A 71 6.67 5.53 3.48
N VAL A 72 7.09 6.66 2.88
CA VAL A 72 6.58 7.16 1.59
C VAL A 72 7.54 6.73 0.48
N LEU A 73 7.04 5.97 -0.48
CA LEU A 73 7.88 5.35 -1.53
C LEU A 73 8.00 6.19 -2.80
N ASN A 74 7.05 7.08 -3.06
CA ASN A 74 7.02 7.95 -4.24
C ASN A 74 7.09 9.44 -3.85
N GLY A 75 8.15 9.83 -3.15
CA GLY A 75 8.35 11.19 -2.65
C GLY A 75 8.26 12.30 -3.71
N ASP A 76 8.57 12.00 -4.97
CA ASP A 76 8.52 12.97 -6.08
C ASP A 76 7.10 13.25 -6.60
N LEU A 77 6.09 12.54 -6.08
CA LEU A 77 4.71 12.73 -6.52
C LEU A 77 4.24 14.14 -6.18
N TYR A 78 3.75 14.86 -7.19
CA TYR A 78 3.15 16.18 -7.04
C TYR A 78 1.82 16.10 -6.29
N ILE A 79 1.64 16.96 -5.27
CA ILE A 79 0.40 17.08 -4.51
C ILE A 79 -0.32 18.38 -4.82
N ALA A 80 0.36 19.52 -4.64
CA ALA A 80 -0.20 20.85 -4.85
C ALA A 80 0.88 21.90 -5.04
N GLU A 81 0.50 23.11 -5.47
CA GLU A 81 1.36 24.28 -5.58
C GLU A 81 0.86 25.39 -4.66
N VAL A 82 1.65 25.74 -3.65
CA VAL A 82 1.36 26.91 -2.80
C VAL A 82 1.94 28.13 -3.48
N THR A 83 1.06 29.05 -3.92
CA THR A 83 1.44 30.28 -4.62
C THR A 83 1.55 31.49 -3.69
N GLY A 84 0.80 31.43 -2.56
CA GLY A 84 0.80 32.46 -1.53
C GLY A 84 1.89 32.31 -0.48
N LYS A 85 1.98 33.28 0.43
CA LYS A 85 2.85 33.21 1.62
C LYS A 85 2.23 32.43 2.78
N ASN A 86 1.12 31.77 2.53
CA ASN A 86 0.35 31.04 3.54
C ASN A 86 1.07 29.74 3.91
N THR A 87 0.84 29.28 5.13
CA THR A 87 1.20 27.92 5.55
C THR A 87 0.00 27.01 5.28
N VAL A 88 0.25 25.89 4.64
CA VAL A 88 -0.73 24.84 4.40
C VAL A 88 -0.44 23.69 5.33
N SER A 89 -1.42 23.29 6.13
CA SER A 89 -1.33 22.18 7.06
C SER A 89 -2.38 21.14 6.72
N ILE A 90 -1.93 19.92 6.45
CA ILE A 90 -2.77 18.77 6.13
C ILE A 90 -2.38 17.64 7.08
N GLU A 91 -3.35 17.13 7.79
CA GLU A 91 -3.22 15.94 8.64
C GLU A 91 -3.92 14.77 7.94
N MET A 92 -3.26 13.61 7.90
CA MET A 92 -3.75 12.44 7.21
C MET A 92 -3.65 11.22 8.11
N THR A 93 -4.70 10.39 8.12
CA THR A 93 -4.69 9.09 8.78
C THR A 93 -4.39 8.01 7.76
N VAL A 94 -3.38 7.19 8.06
CA VAL A 94 -2.97 6.03 7.25
C VAL A 94 -3.36 4.76 8.00
N GLU A 95 -4.04 3.85 7.32
CA GLU A 95 -4.50 2.60 7.91
C GLU A 95 -4.12 1.42 7.01
N LYS A 96 -4.01 0.22 7.61
CA LYS A 96 -3.93 -1.05 6.87
C LYS A 96 -5.32 -1.57 6.57
N GLY A 97 -5.47 -2.19 5.39
CA GLY A 97 -6.74 -2.81 5.02
C GLY A 97 -6.60 -3.80 3.88
N LEU A 98 -7.74 -4.25 3.38
CA LEU A 98 -7.87 -5.23 2.30
C LEU A 98 -8.71 -4.67 1.16
N GLY A 99 -8.24 -4.84 -0.06
CA GLY A 99 -8.99 -4.51 -1.26
C GLY A 99 -9.28 -3.02 -1.43
N PHE A 100 -10.54 -2.70 -1.64
CA PHE A 100 -11.07 -1.33 -1.81
C PHE A 100 -12.16 -1.08 -0.78
N VAL A 101 -12.08 0.05 -0.09
CA VAL A 101 -13.11 0.50 0.85
C VAL A 101 -13.55 1.90 0.45
N PRO A 102 -14.86 2.09 0.13
CA PRO A 102 -15.38 3.40 -0.22
C PRO A 102 -15.48 4.32 1.00
N LYS A 103 -15.40 5.64 0.77
CA LYS A 103 -15.45 6.68 1.80
C LYS A 103 -16.63 6.57 2.76
N ASP A 104 -17.78 6.12 2.27
CA ASP A 104 -19.03 6.02 3.06
C ASP A 104 -18.92 5.03 4.22
N VAL A 105 -18.05 4.03 4.11
CA VAL A 105 -17.77 3.06 5.18
C VAL A 105 -16.92 3.72 6.25
N HIS A 106 -15.87 4.46 5.87
CA HIS A 106 -15.00 5.17 6.79
C HIS A 106 -15.69 6.33 7.52
N GLN A 107 -16.70 6.95 6.87
CA GLN A 107 -17.41 8.11 7.41
C GLN A 107 -18.24 7.76 8.67
N LYS A 108 -18.61 6.49 8.86
CA LYS A 108 -19.39 6.04 10.02
C LYS A 108 -18.59 5.99 11.32
N ASP A 109 -17.27 5.89 11.23
CA ASP A 109 -16.41 5.63 12.38
C ASP A 109 -15.80 6.88 13.02
N LYS A 110 -15.80 8.04 12.32
CA LYS A 110 -15.20 9.29 12.83
C LYS A 110 -16.07 10.50 12.49
N ASN A 111 -16.67 11.09 13.53
CA ASN A 111 -17.48 12.32 13.42
C ASN A 111 -16.69 13.60 13.72
N ASP A 112 -15.38 13.65 13.48
CA ASP A 112 -14.61 14.87 13.71
C ASP A 112 -14.93 15.92 12.64
N VAL A 113 -15.35 17.09 13.10
CA VAL A 113 -15.68 18.24 12.23
C VAL A 113 -14.44 18.64 11.42
N GLY A 114 -14.60 18.73 10.10
CA GLY A 114 -13.53 19.10 9.16
C GLY A 114 -12.65 17.94 8.70
N THR A 115 -12.93 16.71 9.11
CA THR A 115 -12.26 15.51 8.58
C THR A 115 -12.99 15.01 7.34
N ILE A 116 -12.27 14.87 6.24
CA ILE A 116 -12.77 14.38 4.95
C ILE A 116 -12.35 12.92 4.81
N SER A 117 -13.33 12.02 4.72
CA SER A 117 -13.06 10.61 4.40
C SER A 117 -12.81 10.45 2.91
N VAL A 118 -11.82 9.64 2.56
CA VAL A 118 -11.47 9.33 1.16
C VAL A 118 -11.59 7.85 0.89
N ASP A 119 -11.89 7.49 -0.38
CA ASP A 119 -11.86 6.08 -0.77
C ASP A 119 -10.45 5.53 -0.63
N ALA A 120 -10.32 4.39 0.03
CA ALA A 120 -9.04 3.73 0.26
C ALA A 120 -8.84 2.53 -0.65
N ILE A 121 -7.74 2.54 -1.41
CA ILE A 121 -7.29 1.41 -2.23
C ILE A 121 -6.12 0.77 -1.50
N PHE A 122 -6.41 -0.28 -0.73
CA PHE A 122 -5.41 -0.98 0.07
C PHE A 122 -4.60 -2.01 -0.72
N THR A 123 -5.13 -2.46 -1.88
CA THR A 123 -4.44 -3.48 -2.66
C THR A 123 -3.17 -2.93 -3.32
N PRO A 124 -2.00 -3.56 -3.07
CA PRO A 124 -0.77 -3.21 -3.77
C PRO A 124 -0.69 -3.83 -5.17
N ILE A 125 -1.63 -4.72 -5.53
CA ILE A 125 -1.63 -5.42 -6.81
C ILE A 125 -2.31 -4.57 -7.87
N ARG A 126 -1.60 -4.32 -8.98
CA ARG A 126 -2.11 -3.57 -10.12
C ARG A 126 -2.64 -4.49 -11.21
N ARG A 127 -1.91 -5.57 -11.49
CA ARG A 127 -2.26 -6.51 -12.53
C ARG A 127 -1.72 -7.89 -12.21
N VAL A 128 -2.53 -8.92 -12.50
CA VAL A 128 -2.10 -10.31 -12.49
C VAL A 128 -2.56 -10.95 -13.79
N ALA A 129 -1.64 -11.62 -14.49
CA ALA A 129 -1.95 -12.46 -15.63
C ALA A 129 -1.30 -13.83 -15.42
N TYR A 130 -1.92 -14.88 -15.94
CA TYR A 130 -1.35 -16.22 -15.91
C TYR A 130 -1.59 -16.93 -17.24
N GLU A 131 -0.65 -17.81 -17.57
CA GLU A 131 -0.69 -18.68 -18.74
C GLU A 131 -0.32 -20.09 -18.32
N VAL A 132 -1.02 -21.08 -18.89
CA VAL A 132 -0.72 -22.50 -18.69
C VAL A 132 -0.19 -23.05 -19.98
N GLU A 133 1.07 -23.49 -19.96
CA GLU A 133 1.79 -24.04 -21.11
C GLU A 133 1.99 -25.55 -20.94
N ASN A 134 1.90 -26.32 -22.01
CA ASN A 134 2.30 -27.72 -21.98
C ASN A 134 3.81 -27.82 -21.77
N MET A 135 4.24 -28.75 -20.93
CA MET A 135 5.64 -28.94 -20.59
C MET A 135 6.03 -30.43 -20.64
N ARG A 136 7.22 -30.69 -21.14
CA ARG A 136 7.84 -32.01 -21.09
C ARG A 136 8.82 -32.07 -19.92
N VAL A 137 8.74 -33.14 -19.13
CA VAL A 137 9.70 -33.45 -18.05
C VAL A 137 10.22 -34.86 -18.29
N GLY A 138 11.47 -35.00 -18.76
CA GLY A 138 12.03 -36.25 -19.22
C GLY A 138 11.21 -36.84 -20.38
N ASP A 139 10.71 -38.05 -20.22
CA ASP A 139 9.88 -38.74 -21.23
C ASP A 139 8.37 -38.47 -21.08
N LYS A 140 7.96 -37.74 -20.05
CA LYS A 140 6.55 -37.40 -19.80
C LYS A 140 6.20 -36.06 -20.42
N THR A 141 5.15 -36.04 -21.24
CA THR A 141 4.64 -34.84 -21.96
C THR A 141 3.35 -34.28 -21.37
N ASN A 142 2.85 -34.88 -20.28
CA ASN A 142 1.58 -34.54 -19.64
C ASN A 142 1.73 -33.59 -18.45
N HIS A 143 2.80 -32.80 -18.41
CA HIS A 143 3.01 -31.77 -17.41
C HIS A 143 2.62 -30.40 -17.93
N ASN A 144 2.17 -29.53 -17.03
CA ASN A 144 1.87 -28.14 -17.32
C ASN A 144 2.83 -27.21 -16.58
N ARG A 145 3.20 -26.11 -17.27
CA ARG A 145 3.93 -25.00 -16.67
C ARG A 145 2.95 -23.87 -16.43
N LEU A 146 2.91 -23.37 -15.21
CA LEU A 146 2.20 -22.14 -14.88
C LEU A 146 3.19 -20.96 -14.98
N ARG A 147 2.88 -20.00 -15.85
CA ARG A 147 3.57 -18.71 -15.92
C ARG A 147 2.67 -17.65 -15.33
N MET A 148 3.16 -16.92 -14.34
CA MET A 148 2.44 -15.81 -13.73
C MET A 148 3.20 -14.51 -13.94
N THR A 149 2.48 -13.46 -14.32
CA THR A 149 2.97 -12.09 -14.39
C THR A 149 2.23 -11.27 -13.34
N ILE A 150 2.96 -10.72 -12.37
CA ILE A 150 2.40 -9.94 -11.27
C ILE A 150 3.02 -8.54 -11.31
N GLU A 151 2.17 -7.52 -11.40
CA GLU A 151 2.53 -6.11 -11.36
C GLU A 151 2.02 -5.50 -10.07
N THR A 152 2.92 -4.88 -9.30
CA THR A 152 2.61 -4.23 -8.02
C THR A 152 2.78 -2.73 -8.12
N ASP A 153 2.35 -2.00 -7.12
CA ASP A 153 2.56 -0.54 -7.02
C ASP A 153 3.94 -0.15 -6.47
N GLY A 154 4.78 -1.14 -6.12
CA GLY A 154 6.12 -0.96 -5.56
C GLY A 154 6.19 -1.00 -4.03
N THR A 155 5.06 -1.07 -3.33
CA THR A 155 5.04 -1.24 -1.86
C THR A 155 5.44 -2.65 -1.42
N LEU A 156 5.19 -3.63 -2.30
CA LEU A 156 5.60 -5.04 -2.16
C LEU A 156 6.25 -5.52 -3.44
N THR A 157 7.20 -6.44 -3.32
CA THR A 157 7.70 -7.16 -4.48
C THR A 157 6.68 -8.19 -4.97
N PRO A 158 6.65 -8.52 -6.29
CA PRO A 158 5.75 -9.56 -6.82
C PRO A 158 5.89 -10.91 -6.11
N ARG A 159 7.09 -11.27 -5.68
CA ARG A 159 7.37 -12.48 -4.92
C ARG A 159 6.73 -12.45 -3.54
N GLU A 160 6.94 -11.37 -2.78
CA GLU A 160 6.32 -11.20 -1.46
C GLU A 160 4.79 -11.19 -1.54
N ALA A 161 4.23 -10.56 -2.59
CA ALA A 161 2.80 -10.56 -2.82
C ALA A 161 2.23 -11.97 -3.02
N LEU A 162 2.92 -12.82 -3.79
CA LEU A 162 2.54 -14.22 -3.99
C LEU A 162 2.69 -15.03 -2.70
N GLU A 163 3.82 -14.88 -1.98
CA GLU A 163 4.07 -15.56 -0.71
C GLU A 163 2.99 -15.22 0.33
N GLN A 164 2.63 -13.94 0.46
CA GLN A 164 1.55 -13.51 1.36
C GLN A 164 0.19 -14.08 0.95
N ALA A 165 -0.13 -14.10 -0.35
CA ALA A 165 -1.38 -14.67 -0.84
C ALA A 165 -1.49 -16.17 -0.52
N ILE A 166 -0.41 -16.93 -0.69
CA ILE A 166 -0.34 -18.36 -0.35
C ILE A 166 -0.48 -18.54 1.16
N THR A 167 0.21 -17.72 1.97
CA THR A 167 0.11 -17.79 3.44
C THR A 167 -1.32 -17.58 3.92
N ILE A 168 -2.00 -16.55 3.39
CA ILE A 168 -3.40 -16.29 3.73
C ILE A 168 -4.30 -17.49 3.38
N MET A 169 -4.12 -18.08 2.19
CA MET A 169 -4.89 -19.27 1.80
C MET A 169 -4.63 -20.46 2.73
N VAL A 170 -3.37 -20.69 3.11
CA VAL A 170 -3.00 -21.78 4.03
C VAL A 170 -3.64 -21.54 5.40
N GLU A 171 -3.58 -20.32 5.94
CA GLU A 171 -4.20 -19.98 7.22
C GLU A 171 -5.72 -20.18 7.21
N GLN A 172 -6.40 -19.77 6.12
CA GLN A 172 -7.84 -19.98 5.97
C GLN A 172 -8.21 -21.47 5.90
N LEU A 173 -7.43 -22.27 5.17
CA LEU A 173 -7.64 -23.71 5.09
C LEU A 173 -7.38 -24.40 6.44
N GLN A 174 -6.35 -23.97 7.16
CA GLN A 174 -6.04 -24.47 8.50
C GLN A 174 -7.17 -24.18 9.50
N ALA A 175 -7.75 -22.99 9.44
CA ALA A 175 -8.88 -22.61 10.29
C ALA A 175 -10.12 -23.51 10.06
N ILE A 176 -10.34 -23.98 8.81
CA ILE A 176 -11.45 -24.89 8.48
C ILE A 176 -11.16 -26.32 8.98
N VAL A 177 -9.94 -26.81 8.84
CA VAL A 177 -9.59 -28.21 9.10
C VAL A 177 -9.14 -28.43 10.55
N GLY A 178 -8.82 -27.36 11.28
CA GLY A 178 -8.36 -27.43 12.68
C GLY A 178 -6.92 -27.96 12.84
N PHE A 179 -6.13 -28.06 11.75
CA PHE A 179 -4.73 -28.42 11.82
C PHE A 179 -3.83 -27.20 11.94
N THR A 180 -2.94 -27.20 12.92
CA THR A 180 -1.85 -26.24 13.01
C THR A 180 -0.61 -26.85 12.36
N ILE A 181 -0.23 -26.42 11.15
CA ILE A 181 1.06 -26.81 10.57
C ILE A 181 2.12 -25.98 11.29
N SER A 182 2.91 -26.66 12.13
CA SER A 182 4.09 -26.05 12.75
C SER A 182 5.08 -25.66 11.65
N SER A 183 5.36 -24.38 11.48
CA SER A 183 6.28 -23.79 10.48
C SER A 183 7.77 -24.06 10.80
N LYS A 184 8.12 -25.31 11.13
CA LYS A 184 9.47 -25.73 11.56
C LYS A 184 10.14 -26.74 10.65
N THR A 185 10.04 -26.66 9.33
CA THR A 185 10.82 -27.57 8.47
C THR A 185 11.12 -27.06 7.05
N VAL A 186 11.58 -25.83 6.87
CA VAL A 186 12.10 -25.39 5.55
C VAL A 186 13.47 -24.68 5.66
N SER A 187 14.25 -24.92 6.67
CA SER A 187 15.55 -24.25 6.78
C SER A 187 16.74 -25.16 7.12
N LYS A 188 16.80 -26.42 6.58
CA LYS A 188 17.99 -27.27 6.83
C LYS A 188 18.33 -28.32 5.77
N GLU A 189 17.99 -28.18 4.51
CA GLU A 189 18.41 -29.13 3.47
C GLU A 189 19.11 -28.57 2.23
N SER A 190 19.73 -27.41 2.32
CA SER A 190 20.51 -26.85 1.18
C SER A 190 21.94 -26.45 1.55
N LYS A 191 22.61 -27.20 2.44
CA LYS A 191 24.01 -26.91 2.78
C LYS A 191 24.93 -28.14 2.93
N GLU A 192 24.60 -29.30 2.37
CA GLU A 192 25.49 -30.49 2.46
C GLU A 192 25.75 -31.22 1.13
N GLU A 193 25.68 -30.56 -0.01
CA GLU A 193 26.09 -31.19 -1.30
C GLU A 193 27.09 -30.35 -2.11
N SER A 194 28.08 -29.78 -1.46
CA SER A 194 29.23 -29.18 -2.19
C SER A 194 30.54 -29.28 -1.40
N ALA A 195 30.89 -30.48 -0.98
CA ALA A 195 32.27 -30.77 -0.53
C ALA A 195 32.53 -32.27 -0.57
N ASN A 196 32.77 -32.82 -1.77
CA ASN A 196 33.58 -34.02 -1.98
C ASN A 196 33.59 -34.35 -3.47
N ASP A 197 34.47 -33.68 -4.21
CA ASP A 197 35.06 -34.25 -5.42
C ASP A 197 36.36 -33.47 -5.71
N ASP A 198 37.41 -33.87 -5.01
CA ASP A 198 38.80 -33.68 -5.38
C ASP A 198 39.67 -34.67 -4.60
N THR A 199 39.85 -35.88 -5.19
CA THR A 199 41.10 -36.67 -5.04
C THR A 199 41.15 -37.70 -6.18
#